data_cbd7fb0998bf334f72e0316a6c58bb1d
#
_entry.id   cbd7fb0998bf334f72e0316a6c58bb1d
#
_cell.length_a   1.000
_cell.length_b   1.000
_cell.length_c   1.000
_cell.angle_alpha   90.00
_cell.angle_beta   90.00
_cell.angle_gamma   90.00
#
_symmetry.space_group_name_H-M   'P 1'
#
loop_
_entity.id
_entity.type
_entity.pdbx_description
1 polymer ?
#
loop_
_entity_poly.entity_id
_entity_poly.type
_entity_poly.pdbx_seq_one_letter_code
_entity_poly.pdbx_strand_id
1 'polypeptide(L)'
;MPSNSAALLPSPGADLVVGPVEMPEPGPGELLVRVRAVAVNPLDDVKQWTGDLMYRWLPYPAILGEDVAGDVAAVGGGVDRFRVGDRVVAYAVGMERGRRHGAEGGFQQHVVVRADLAAPVPAHLAAEQVVVLPLAVSTAATALFQRDHLALPHPSADPAPTGRVVVVWGGASSVGSNAVQLAVASGHRVATTASPGNHARMRELGAEIVVDRRSPTAVADLVAAIGDAEVAGVVAVGTGSAEPSVAVAIATGASRVALASPSVSFGSLPRGGRFGAAFVRTMSRLVAANVSLQLRARRRGVRARYVWGSSLMTNEVGPMLWSDHLPAALAEGRHVCAPEAEVVGEGLEQVQVALDRLREGVSARKLVVLL
;
A
#
# COMPACT_ATOMS: atom_id res chain seq x y z
N MET A 1 -21.30 -28.96 -3.68
CA MET A 1 -21.11 -27.74 -2.90
C MET A 1 -20.37 -26.75 -3.78
N PRO A 2 -20.60 -25.44 -3.69
CA PRO A 2 -19.78 -24.51 -4.43
C PRO A 2 -18.31 -24.72 -4.04
N SER A 3 -17.43 -24.82 -5.02
CA SER A 3 -15.99 -25.03 -4.82
C SER A 3 -15.28 -23.68 -4.83
N ASN A 4 -14.27 -23.50 -4.00
CA ASN A 4 -13.36 -22.36 -4.03
C ASN A 4 -11.96 -22.85 -4.44
N SER A 5 -11.19 -21.99 -5.09
CA SER A 5 -9.80 -22.25 -5.48
C SER A 5 -8.93 -21.07 -5.09
N ALA A 6 -7.68 -21.35 -4.75
CA ALA A 6 -6.70 -20.34 -4.36
C ALA A 6 -5.32 -20.62 -4.98
N ALA A 7 -4.53 -19.54 -5.11
CA ALA A 7 -3.11 -19.63 -5.36
C ALA A 7 -2.39 -19.79 -4.00
N LEU A 8 -1.91 -20.99 -3.74
CA LEU A 8 -1.34 -21.43 -2.48
C LEU A 8 0.18 -21.34 -2.51
N LEU A 9 0.79 -20.73 -1.49
CA LEU A 9 2.21 -20.82 -1.22
C LEU A 9 2.48 -22.08 -0.38
N PRO A 10 2.98 -23.18 -0.95
CA PRO A 10 3.04 -24.47 -0.24
C PRO A 10 4.14 -24.52 0.81
N SER A 11 5.22 -23.75 0.63
CA SER A 11 6.36 -23.69 1.56
C SER A 11 7.19 -22.42 1.29
N PRO A 12 8.11 -22.04 2.21
CA PRO A 12 9.00 -20.90 2.01
C PRO A 12 9.77 -20.97 0.69
N GLY A 13 9.67 -19.92 -0.12
CA GLY A 13 10.37 -19.81 -1.39
C GLY A 13 9.84 -20.67 -2.54
N ALA A 14 8.75 -21.38 -2.36
CA ALA A 14 8.11 -22.11 -3.45
C ALA A 14 7.37 -21.17 -4.41
N ASP A 15 7.07 -21.66 -5.61
CA ASP A 15 6.10 -21.03 -6.48
C ASP A 15 4.68 -21.31 -5.96
N LEU A 16 3.76 -20.40 -6.30
CA LEU A 16 2.36 -20.59 -6.00
C LEU A 16 1.78 -21.75 -6.81
N VAL A 17 0.92 -22.53 -6.17
CA VAL A 17 0.22 -23.66 -6.82
C VAL A 17 -1.28 -23.43 -6.66
N VAL A 18 -2.01 -23.46 -7.78
CA VAL A 18 -3.47 -23.36 -7.75
C VAL A 18 -4.07 -24.67 -7.29
N GLY A 19 -4.97 -24.61 -6.32
CA GLY A 19 -5.63 -25.78 -5.77
C GLY A 19 -6.98 -25.47 -5.12
N PRO A 20 -7.79 -26.49 -4.87
CA PRO A 20 -9.07 -26.35 -4.19
C PRO A 20 -8.85 -25.99 -2.71
N VAL A 21 -9.72 -25.11 -2.21
CA VAL A 21 -9.78 -24.72 -0.81
C VAL A 21 -11.24 -24.71 -0.34
N GLU A 22 -11.44 -24.68 0.96
CA GLU A 22 -12.78 -24.55 1.56
C GLU A 22 -13.43 -23.23 1.13
N MET A 23 -14.75 -23.26 0.84
CA MET A 23 -15.54 -22.05 0.63
C MET A 23 -15.70 -21.32 1.97
N PRO A 24 -15.15 -20.11 2.09
CA PRO A 24 -15.22 -19.39 3.35
C PRO A 24 -16.61 -18.77 3.57
N GLU A 25 -17.00 -18.63 4.84
CA GLU A 25 -18.25 -17.99 5.24
C GLU A 25 -17.97 -16.66 5.96
N PRO A 26 -18.73 -15.60 5.64
CA PRO A 26 -18.57 -14.31 6.32
C PRO A 26 -19.16 -14.35 7.72
N GLY A 27 -18.40 -13.93 8.72
CA GLY A 27 -18.85 -13.68 10.08
C GLY A 27 -19.50 -12.30 10.23
N PRO A 28 -19.89 -11.93 11.47
CA PRO A 28 -20.43 -10.59 11.74
C PRO A 28 -19.46 -9.49 11.32
N GLY A 29 -19.98 -8.46 10.62
CA GLY A 29 -19.17 -7.33 10.10
C GLY A 29 -18.34 -7.66 8.87
N GLU A 30 -18.55 -8.82 8.22
CA GLU A 30 -17.76 -9.28 7.08
C GLU A 30 -18.63 -9.48 5.82
N LEU A 31 -17.94 -9.50 4.67
CA LEU A 31 -18.51 -9.79 3.36
C LEU A 31 -17.80 -11.01 2.78
N LEU A 32 -18.52 -11.88 2.09
CA LEU A 32 -17.95 -12.81 1.12
C LEU A 32 -17.94 -12.12 -0.25
N VAL A 33 -16.77 -12.00 -0.85
CA VAL A 33 -16.59 -11.39 -2.17
C VAL A 33 -16.19 -12.46 -3.17
N ARG A 34 -16.96 -12.56 -4.27
CA ARG A 34 -16.54 -13.26 -5.48
C ARG A 34 -15.57 -12.34 -6.21
N VAL A 35 -14.30 -12.73 -6.22
CA VAL A 35 -13.22 -11.90 -6.75
C VAL A 35 -13.29 -11.82 -8.28
N ARG A 36 -13.08 -10.63 -8.83
CA ARG A 36 -12.97 -10.34 -10.26
C ARG A 36 -11.57 -9.91 -10.64
N ALA A 37 -10.85 -9.28 -9.70
CA ALA A 37 -9.47 -8.86 -9.92
C ALA A 37 -8.73 -8.86 -8.60
N VAL A 38 -7.43 -9.20 -8.66
CA VAL A 38 -6.47 -9.04 -7.58
C VAL A 38 -5.26 -8.25 -8.08
N ALA A 39 -4.57 -7.55 -7.18
CA ALA A 39 -3.30 -6.91 -7.52
C ALA A 39 -2.19 -7.39 -6.59
N VAL A 40 -0.96 -7.50 -7.13
CA VAL A 40 0.18 -7.96 -6.36
C VAL A 40 0.96 -6.80 -5.74
N ASN A 41 1.53 -7.03 -4.57
CA ASN A 41 2.27 -6.07 -3.78
C ASN A 41 3.66 -6.58 -3.39
N PRO A 42 4.60 -5.66 -3.08
CA PRO A 42 5.90 -6.07 -2.53
C PRO A 42 5.82 -6.91 -1.26
N LEU A 43 4.75 -6.78 -0.45
CA LEU A 43 4.58 -7.59 0.77
C LEU A 43 4.25 -9.05 0.45
N ASP A 44 3.45 -9.32 -0.59
CA ASP A 44 3.17 -10.67 -1.09
C ASP A 44 4.47 -11.35 -1.54
N ASP A 45 5.27 -10.62 -2.32
CA ASP A 45 6.58 -11.08 -2.78
C ASP A 45 7.55 -11.32 -1.62
N VAL A 46 7.62 -10.40 -0.66
CA VAL A 46 8.50 -10.56 0.50
C VAL A 46 8.18 -11.83 1.28
N LYS A 47 6.90 -12.18 1.51
CA LYS A 47 6.52 -13.42 2.17
C LYS A 47 6.95 -14.63 1.36
N GLN A 48 6.69 -14.64 0.06
CA GLN A 48 7.10 -15.74 -0.81
C GLN A 48 8.63 -15.89 -0.83
N TRP A 49 9.36 -14.77 -1.02
CA TRP A 49 10.82 -14.79 -1.20
C TRP A 49 11.59 -15.06 0.08
N THR A 50 11.21 -14.41 1.19
CA THR A 50 11.95 -14.47 2.45
C THR A 50 11.43 -15.50 3.44
N GLY A 51 10.33 -16.18 3.10
CA GLY A 51 9.71 -17.19 3.97
C GLY A 51 9.26 -16.57 5.30
N ASP A 52 9.76 -17.12 6.41
CA ASP A 52 9.32 -16.75 7.75
C ASP A 52 10.08 -15.54 8.35
N LEU A 53 10.85 -14.80 7.55
CA LEU A 53 11.44 -13.54 8.01
C LEU A 53 10.37 -12.50 8.35
N MET A 54 9.33 -12.42 7.49
CA MET A 54 8.12 -11.65 7.74
C MET A 54 6.90 -12.57 7.75
N TYR A 55 5.84 -12.17 8.46
CA TYR A 55 4.59 -12.95 8.55
C TYR A 55 4.82 -14.41 9.00
N ARG A 56 5.71 -14.63 9.97
CA ARG A 56 6.06 -15.96 10.49
C ARG A 56 4.89 -16.73 11.12
N TRP A 57 3.78 -16.05 11.40
CA TRP A 57 2.55 -16.62 11.93
C TRP A 57 1.64 -17.21 10.85
N LEU A 58 1.91 -16.95 9.55
CA LEU A 58 1.15 -17.57 8.47
C LEU A 58 1.56 -19.04 8.32
N PRO A 59 0.61 -19.99 8.49
CA PRO A 59 0.87 -21.40 8.24
C PRO A 59 1.05 -21.66 6.73
N TYR A 60 1.71 -22.76 6.40
CA TYR A 60 1.76 -23.26 5.02
C TYR A 60 0.83 -24.48 4.88
N PRO A 61 0.14 -24.64 3.75
CA PRO A 61 0.10 -23.71 2.63
C PRO A 61 -0.61 -22.39 2.98
N ALA A 62 -0.06 -21.26 2.51
CA ALA A 62 -0.60 -19.93 2.78
C ALA A 62 -1.30 -19.34 1.55
N ILE A 63 -2.40 -18.63 1.77
CA ILE A 63 -3.04 -17.77 0.76
C ILE A 63 -2.59 -16.34 1.04
N LEU A 64 -1.87 -15.74 0.06
CA LEU A 64 -1.41 -14.36 0.13
C LEU A 64 -2.45 -13.41 -0.49
N GLY A 65 -2.07 -12.16 -0.71
CA GLY A 65 -2.87 -11.16 -1.41
C GLY A 65 -3.65 -10.26 -0.47
N GLU A 66 -3.51 -8.95 -0.72
CA GLU A 66 -4.12 -7.91 0.11
C GLU A 66 -5.07 -6.99 -0.70
N ASP A 67 -4.98 -7.00 -2.03
CA ASP A 67 -5.80 -6.18 -2.91
C ASP A 67 -6.84 -7.03 -3.66
N VAL A 68 -8.13 -6.77 -3.43
CA VAL A 68 -9.21 -7.47 -4.08
C VAL A 68 -10.31 -6.52 -4.57
N ALA A 69 -10.90 -6.83 -5.71
CA ALA A 69 -12.12 -6.20 -6.21
C ALA A 69 -13.06 -7.28 -6.77
N GLY A 70 -14.36 -7.13 -6.56
CA GLY A 70 -15.31 -8.14 -7.01
C GLY A 70 -16.75 -7.83 -6.63
N ASP A 71 -17.59 -8.86 -6.62
CA ASP A 71 -19.02 -8.76 -6.31
C ASP A 71 -19.30 -9.39 -4.95
N VAL A 72 -20.10 -8.74 -4.12
CA VAL A 72 -20.55 -9.30 -2.84
C VAL A 72 -21.42 -10.54 -3.12
N ALA A 73 -20.96 -11.71 -2.65
CA ALA A 73 -21.67 -12.97 -2.79
C ALA A 73 -22.52 -13.32 -1.55
N ALA A 74 -22.08 -12.88 -0.36
CA ALA A 74 -22.84 -13.01 0.88
C ALA A 74 -22.45 -11.89 1.85
N VAL A 75 -23.35 -11.59 2.78
CA VAL A 75 -23.21 -10.52 3.78
C VAL A 75 -23.36 -11.12 5.17
N GLY A 76 -22.41 -10.86 6.05
CA GLY A 76 -22.43 -11.27 7.45
C GLY A 76 -23.35 -10.40 8.31
N GLY A 77 -23.66 -10.87 9.50
CA GLY A 77 -24.53 -10.13 10.43
C GLY A 77 -24.00 -8.74 10.79
N GLY A 78 -24.91 -7.77 10.94
CA GLY A 78 -24.56 -6.39 11.33
C GLY A 78 -23.93 -5.53 10.25
N VAL A 79 -23.99 -5.95 8.98
CA VAL A 79 -23.52 -5.13 7.85
C VAL A 79 -24.72 -4.51 7.13
N ASP A 80 -24.84 -3.19 7.21
CA ASP A 80 -25.97 -2.45 6.59
C ASP A 80 -25.52 -1.68 5.33
N ARG A 81 -24.22 -1.50 5.11
CA ARG A 81 -23.65 -0.70 4.01
C ARG A 81 -23.62 -1.43 2.67
N PHE A 82 -23.73 -2.75 2.66
CA PHE A 82 -23.58 -3.58 1.47
C PHE A 82 -24.68 -4.62 1.35
N ARG A 83 -24.96 -5.02 0.10
CA ARG A 83 -25.93 -6.06 -0.26
C ARG A 83 -25.30 -7.04 -1.24
N VAL A 84 -25.84 -8.24 -1.32
CA VAL A 84 -25.45 -9.22 -2.35
C VAL A 84 -25.63 -8.61 -3.74
N GLY A 85 -24.61 -8.74 -4.58
CA GLY A 85 -24.54 -8.17 -5.91
C GLY A 85 -23.84 -6.80 -6.00
N ASP A 86 -23.58 -6.13 -4.89
CA ASP A 86 -22.81 -4.88 -4.89
C ASP A 86 -21.38 -5.12 -5.37
N ARG A 87 -20.87 -4.19 -6.18
CA ARG A 87 -19.47 -4.20 -6.60
C ARG A 87 -18.62 -3.50 -5.54
N VAL A 88 -17.55 -4.17 -5.10
CA VAL A 88 -16.69 -3.67 -4.03
C VAL A 88 -15.21 -3.77 -4.37
N VAL A 89 -14.44 -2.86 -3.82
CA VAL A 89 -13.00 -2.95 -3.67
C VAL A 89 -12.68 -3.04 -2.19
N ALA A 90 -11.78 -3.92 -1.78
CA ALA A 90 -11.51 -4.16 -0.37
C ALA A 90 -10.04 -4.48 -0.07
N TYR A 91 -9.63 -4.11 1.13
CA TYR A 91 -8.35 -4.47 1.71
C TYR A 91 -8.47 -5.82 2.41
N ALA A 92 -7.96 -6.87 1.79
CA ALA A 92 -7.92 -8.22 2.35
C ALA A 92 -6.78 -8.30 3.39
N VAL A 93 -7.12 -8.72 4.61
CA VAL A 93 -6.18 -8.67 5.74
C VAL A 93 -5.78 -10.06 6.25
N GLY A 94 -5.90 -11.07 5.41
CA GLY A 94 -5.58 -12.46 5.73
C GLY A 94 -4.13 -12.69 6.12
N MET A 95 -3.21 -11.82 5.70
CA MET A 95 -1.81 -11.91 6.08
C MET A 95 -1.54 -11.38 7.50
N GLU A 96 -2.47 -10.65 8.10
CA GLU A 96 -2.29 -10.04 9.42
C GLU A 96 -2.42 -11.06 10.56
N ARG A 97 -1.72 -10.77 11.65
CA ARG A 97 -1.71 -11.65 12.82
C ARG A 97 -3.11 -11.72 13.46
N GLY A 98 -3.54 -12.96 13.77
CA GLY A 98 -4.83 -13.21 14.42
C GLY A 98 -6.03 -13.17 13.48
N ARG A 99 -5.78 -13.11 12.17
CA ARG A 99 -6.83 -13.22 11.15
C ARG A 99 -7.05 -14.65 10.68
N ARG A 100 -8.16 -14.88 9.96
CA ARG A 100 -8.50 -16.20 9.38
C ARG A 100 -7.80 -16.34 8.02
N HIS A 101 -6.51 -16.70 8.06
CA HIS A 101 -5.60 -16.64 6.91
C HIS A 101 -6.16 -17.31 5.64
N GLY A 102 -6.74 -18.51 5.76
CA GLY A 102 -7.32 -19.24 4.62
C GLY A 102 -8.60 -18.61 4.06
N ALA A 103 -9.38 -17.92 4.91
CA ALA A 103 -10.61 -17.25 4.49
C ALA A 103 -10.39 -15.83 3.91
N GLU A 104 -9.35 -15.14 4.39
CA GLU A 104 -9.15 -13.71 4.20
C GLU A 104 -7.94 -13.36 3.32
N GLY A 105 -7.14 -14.32 2.88
CA GLY A 105 -6.08 -14.11 1.88
C GLY A 105 -6.69 -13.82 0.50
N GLY A 106 -6.22 -12.79 -0.20
CA GLY A 106 -6.87 -12.26 -1.40
C GLY A 106 -6.73 -13.12 -2.66
N PHE A 107 -5.70 -13.96 -2.77
CA PHE A 107 -5.43 -14.73 -3.99
C PHE A 107 -6.28 -15.99 -4.09
N GLN A 108 -7.61 -15.83 -4.08
CA GLN A 108 -8.61 -16.90 -4.23
C GLN A 108 -9.87 -16.39 -4.93
N GLN A 109 -10.70 -17.30 -5.44
CA GLN A 109 -11.92 -16.93 -6.17
C GLN A 109 -13.00 -16.32 -5.28
N HIS A 110 -13.08 -16.74 -4.02
CA HIS A 110 -13.99 -16.19 -3.01
C HIS A 110 -13.21 -15.89 -1.74
N VAL A 111 -13.29 -14.67 -1.26
CA VAL A 111 -12.55 -14.19 -0.10
C VAL A 111 -13.48 -13.51 0.90
N VAL A 112 -13.23 -13.71 2.17
CA VAL A 112 -13.89 -12.94 3.22
C VAL A 112 -13.09 -11.64 3.46
N VAL A 113 -13.79 -10.53 3.48
CA VAL A 113 -13.22 -9.21 3.79
C VAL A 113 -14.04 -8.52 4.88
N ARG A 114 -13.42 -7.64 5.63
CA ARG A 114 -14.13 -6.78 6.59
C ARG A 114 -14.93 -5.72 5.84
N ALA A 115 -16.19 -5.53 6.22
CA ALA A 115 -17.04 -4.51 5.61
C ALA A 115 -16.53 -3.08 5.85
N ASP A 116 -15.84 -2.84 6.98
CA ASP A 116 -15.23 -1.54 7.32
C ASP A 116 -13.88 -1.28 6.61
N LEU A 117 -13.38 -2.24 5.83
CA LEU A 117 -12.22 -2.11 4.94
C LEU A 117 -12.61 -2.33 3.47
N ALA A 118 -13.86 -2.07 3.13
CA ALA A 118 -14.39 -2.16 1.79
C ALA A 118 -15.10 -0.85 1.38
N ALA A 119 -15.03 -0.52 0.10
CA ALA A 119 -15.75 0.60 -0.49
C ALA A 119 -16.54 0.13 -1.72
N PRO A 120 -17.73 0.70 -1.98
CA PRO A 120 -18.48 0.44 -3.19
C PRO A 120 -17.72 0.95 -4.42
N VAL A 121 -17.79 0.20 -5.52
CA VAL A 121 -17.18 0.58 -6.80
C VAL A 121 -18.20 1.26 -7.68
N PRO A 122 -17.98 2.53 -8.07
CA PRO A 122 -18.85 3.25 -9.00
C PRO A 122 -19.00 2.52 -10.34
N ALA A 123 -20.14 2.65 -11.01
CA ALA A 123 -20.47 1.93 -12.24
C ALA A 123 -19.48 2.20 -13.40
N HIS A 124 -18.87 3.39 -13.42
CA HIS A 124 -17.92 3.80 -14.46
C HIS A 124 -16.49 3.25 -14.27
N LEU A 125 -16.20 2.61 -13.12
CA LEU A 125 -14.88 2.03 -12.86
C LEU A 125 -14.94 0.50 -12.99
N ALA A 126 -13.96 -0.09 -13.64
CA ALA A 126 -13.79 -1.53 -13.76
C ALA A 126 -13.03 -2.11 -12.54
N ALA A 127 -13.16 -3.42 -12.32
CA ALA A 127 -12.53 -4.10 -11.18
C ALA A 127 -11.00 -3.98 -11.23
N GLU A 128 -10.41 -4.14 -12.41
CA GLU A 128 -8.95 -3.99 -12.62
C GLU A 128 -8.44 -2.57 -12.36
N GLN A 129 -9.30 -1.55 -12.51
CA GLN A 129 -8.92 -0.18 -12.22
C GLN A 129 -8.88 0.09 -10.73
N VAL A 130 -9.89 -0.38 -9.98
CA VAL A 130 -10.01 -0.06 -8.55
C VAL A 130 -9.13 -0.94 -7.67
N VAL A 131 -8.80 -2.16 -8.11
CA VAL A 131 -8.02 -3.11 -7.32
C VAL A 131 -6.58 -2.66 -7.07
N VAL A 132 -6.11 -1.61 -7.75
CA VAL A 132 -4.78 -1.01 -7.50
C VAL A 132 -4.68 -0.26 -6.18
N LEU A 133 -5.84 0.02 -5.51
CA LEU A 133 -5.93 0.94 -4.39
C LEU A 133 -5.65 0.29 -3.02
N PRO A 134 -6.21 -0.86 -2.61
CA PRO A 134 -6.45 -1.17 -1.21
C PRO A 134 -5.24 -1.05 -0.28
N LEU A 135 -4.20 -1.85 -0.47
CA LEU A 135 -2.99 -1.77 0.35
C LEU A 135 -2.33 -0.38 0.25
N ALA A 136 -2.27 0.15 -0.97
CA ALA A 136 -1.55 1.38 -1.25
C ALA A 136 -2.23 2.59 -0.61
N VAL A 137 -3.54 2.74 -0.76
CA VAL A 137 -4.29 3.86 -0.17
C VAL A 137 -4.36 3.74 1.35
N SER A 138 -4.49 2.50 1.88
CA SER A 138 -4.46 2.25 3.33
C SER A 138 -3.11 2.63 3.96
N THR A 139 -2.00 2.25 3.30
CA THR A 139 -0.66 2.63 3.75
C THR A 139 -0.44 4.14 3.69
N ALA A 140 -0.91 4.79 2.62
CA ALA A 140 -0.82 6.24 2.46
C ALA A 140 -1.65 6.97 3.53
N ALA A 141 -2.89 6.52 3.80
CA ALA A 141 -3.75 7.10 4.83
C ALA A 141 -3.15 6.94 6.23
N THR A 142 -2.62 5.74 6.54
CA THR A 142 -1.90 5.51 7.80
C THR A 142 -0.73 6.48 7.94
N ALA A 143 0.11 6.63 6.91
CA ALA A 143 1.25 7.53 6.91
C ALA A 143 0.86 8.99 7.16
N LEU A 144 -0.23 9.45 6.55
CA LEU A 144 -0.65 10.84 6.58
C LEU A 144 -1.48 11.18 7.84
N PHE A 145 -2.41 10.32 8.26
CA PHE A 145 -3.45 10.69 9.21
C PHE A 145 -3.30 10.07 10.59
N GLN A 146 -2.65 8.91 10.72
CA GLN A 146 -2.49 8.29 12.03
C GLN A 146 -1.66 9.16 12.98
N ARG A 147 -2.11 9.29 14.24
CA ARG A 147 -1.56 10.23 15.24
C ARG A 147 -0.07 10.08 15.52
N ASP A 148 0.47 8.89 15.39
CA ASP A 148 1.89 8.62 15.64
C ASP A 148 2.77 8.73 14.37
N HIS A 149 2.16 9.03 13.21
CA HIS A 149 2.80 9.38 11.96
C HIS A 149 2.69 10.89 11.69
N LEU A 150 2.23 11.35 10.51
CA LEU A 150 2.15 12.78 10.24
C LEU A 150 1.02 13.49 10.99
N ALA A 151 -0.06 12.77 11.30
CA ALA A 151 -1.24 13.28 12.02
C ALA A 151 -1.85 14.54 11.38
N LEU A 152 -1.99 14.52 10.06
CA LEU A 152 -2.62 15.60 9.30
C LEU A 152 -4.14 15.62 9.54
N PRO A 153 -4.82 16.76 9.30
CA PRO A 153 -6.27 16.80 9.20
C PRO A 153 -6.80 15.75 8.21
N HIS A 154 -7.96 15.19 8.50
CA HIS A 154 -8.59 14.19 7.61
C HIS A 154 -8.97 14.82 6.27
N PRO A 155 -9.02 14.04 5.17
CA PRO A 155 -9.40 14.52 3.87
C PRO A 155 -10.87 14.95 3.84
N SER A 156 -11.18 15.94 3.01
CA SER A 156 -12.52 16.50 2.82
C SER A 156 -12.85 16.67 1.36
N ALA A 157 -14.13 16.79 1.04
CA ALA A 157 -14.59 17.13 -0.32
C ALA A 157 -14.23 18.58 -0.71
N ASP A 158 -14.24 19.48 0.28
CA ASP A 158 -13.85 20.88 0.15
C ASP A 158 -12.81 21.21 1.24
N PRO A 159 -11.55 20.88 1.01
CA PRO A 159 -10.52 21.05 2.02
C PRO A 159 -10.09 22.51 2.14
N ALA A 160 -10.15 23.06 3.35
CA ALA A 160 -9.57 24.38 3.61
C ALA A 160 -8.05 24.35 3.41
N PRO A 161 -7.47 25.27 2.62
CA PRO A 161 -6.04 25.34 2.42
C PRO A 161 -5.28 25.55 3.72
N THR A 162 -4.34 24.67 4.03
CA THR A 162 -3.52 24.78 5.26
C THR A 162 -2.33 25.73 5.09
N GLY A 163 -1.98 26.09 3.86
CA GLY A 163 -0.76 26.84 3.52
C GLY A 163 0.54 26.03 3.66
N ARG A 164 0.46 24.79 4.17
CA ARG A 164 1.61 23.92 4.46
C ARG A 164 1.88 22.95 3.32
N VAL A 165 3.11 22.47 3.22
CA VAL A 165 3.55 21.49 2.22
C VAL A 165 3.70 20.11 2.85
N VAL A 166 3.19 19.08 2.17
CA VAL A 166 3.54 17.67 2.44
C VAL A 166 4.54 17.22 1.39
N VAL A 167 5.63 16.62 1.82
CA VAL A 167 6.61 16.03 0.90
C VAL A 167 6.34 14.53 0.75
N VAL A 168 6.22 14.06 -0.49
CA VAL A 168 6.08 12.64 -0.82
C VAL A 168 7.29 12.20 -1.64
N TRP A 169 8.28 11.57 -1.00
CA TRP A 169 9.39 10.97 -1.74
C TRP A 169 8.95 9.67 -2.39
N GLY A 170 9.01 9.62 -3.74
CA GLY A 170 8.57 8.44 -4.51
C GLY A 170 7.10 8.47 -4.91
N GLY A 171 6.58 9.64 -5.33
CA GLY A 171 5.17 9.86 -5.67
C GLY A 171 4.60 8.95 -6.76
N ALA A 172 5.42 8.48 -7.71
CA ALA A 172 4.95 7.61 -8.80
C ALA A 172 4.76 6.12 -8.38
N SER A 173 5.07 5.75 -7.12
CA SER A 173 4.75 4.44 -6.57
C SER A 173 3.28 4.33 -6.19
N SER A 174 2.78 3.11 -5.96
CA SER A 174 1.37 2.91 -5.57
C SER A 174 1.01 3.69 -4.31
N VAL A 175 1.79 3.55 -3.24
CA VAL A 175 1.58 4.31 -1.99
C VAL A 175 1.77 5.81 -2.22
N GLY A 176 2.80 6.20 -2.99
CA GLY A 176 3.10 7.61 -3.27
C GLY A 176 2.00 8.34 -4.02
N SER A 177 1.44 7.72 -5.07
CA SER A 177 0.34 8.31 -5.86
C SER A 177 -0.91 8.55 -5.02
N ASN A 178 -1.21 7.62 -4.10
CA ASN A 178 -2.32 7.78 -3.17
C ASN A 178 -2.00 8.82 -2.08
N ALA A 179 -0.75 8.87 -1.60
CA ALA A 179 -0.33 9.88 -0.61
C ALA A 179 -0.40 11.30 -1.18
N VAL A 180 -0.03 11.50 -2.46
CA VAL A 180 -0.21 12.81 -3.14
C VAL A 180 -1.68 13.22 -3.11
N GLN A 181 -2.59 12.38 -3.58
CA GLN A 181 -4.01 12.69 -3.66
C GLN A 181 -4.65 12.93 -2.29
N LEU A 182 -4.35 12.08 -1.31
CA LEU A 182 -4.88 12.23 0.05
C LEU A 182 -4.34 13.48 0.77
N ALA A 183 -3.08 13.86 0.53
CA ALA A 183 -2.51 15.09 1.07
C ALA A 183 -3.19 16.35 0.46
N VAL A 184 -3.47 16.33 -0.84
CA VAL A 184 -4.26 17.38 -1.50
C VAL A 184 -5.68 17.45 -0.92
N ALA A 185 -6.34 16.29 -0.77
CA ALA A 185 -7.68 16.22 -0.18
C ALA A 185 -7.74 16.63 1.30
N SER A 186 -6.58 16.75 1.97
CA SER A 186 -6.46 17.31 3.33
C SER A 186 -6.03 18.78 3.37
N GLY A 187 -6.08 19.48 2.22
CA GLY A 187 -5.79 20.91 2.10
C GLY A 187 -4.31 21.30 2.04
N HIS A 188 -3.42 20.33 1.82
CA HIS A 188 -1.98 20.60 1.73
C HIS A 188 -1.52 20.76 0.29
N ARG A 189 -0.53 21.65 0.10
CA ARG A 189 0.30 21.66 -1.10
C ARG A 189 1.20 20.44 -1.09
N VAL A 190 1.51 19.85 -2.25
CA VAL A 190 2.32 18.64 -2.31
C VAL A 190 3.57 18.85 -3.15
N ALA A 191 4.71 18.51 -2.55
CA ALA A 191 6.00 18.40 -3.24
C ALA A 191 6.39 16.92 -3.33
N THR A 192 6.79 16.44 -4.51
CA THR A 192 7.10 15.03 -4.71
C THR A 192 8.34 14.79 -5.55
N THR A 193 8.87 13.57 -5.47
CA THR A 193 9.92 13.12 -6.37
C THR A 193 9.42 11.98 -7.25
N ALA A 194 9.74 12.03 -8.54
CA ALA A 194 9.43 11.00 -9.52
C ALA A 194 10.49 10.97 -10.63
N SER A 195 10.52 9.93 -11.45
CA SER A 195 11.32 9.95 -12.67
C SER A 195 10.71 10.94 -13.67
N PRO A 196 11.51 11.59 -14.56
CA PRO A 196 11.02 12.64 -15.48
C PRO A 196 9.79 12.25 -16.28
N GLY A 197 9.73 11.01 -16.80
CA GLY A 197 8.56 10.50 -17.54
C GLY A 197 7.25 10.45 -16.74
N ASN A 198 7.30 10.54 -15.41
CA ASN A 198 6.14 10.53 -14.54
C ASN A 198 5.77 11.91 -13.99
N HIS A 199 6.51 12.98 -14.35
CA HIS A 199 6.28 14.32 -13.79
C HIS A 199 4.90 14.88 -14.16
N ALA A 200 4.45 14.69 -15.41
CA ALA A 200 3.12 15.13 -15.84
C ALA A 200 2.03 14.43 -15.00
N ARG A 201 2.15 13.10 -14.85
CA ARG A 201 1.19 12.34 -14.06
C ARG A 201 1.14 12.78 -12.60
N MET A 202 2.28 13.11 -11.98
CA MET A 202 2.29 13.62 -10.60
C MET A 202 1.57 14.96 -10.47
N ARG A 203 1.70 15.85 -11.46
CA ARG A 203 0.96 17.12 -11.48
C ARG A 203 -0.55 16.90 -11.65
N GLU A 204 -0.94 15.98 -12.52
CA GLU A 204 -2.36 15.57 -12.66
C GLU A 204 -2.96 15.05 -11.37
N LEU A 205 -2.17 14.32 -10.55
CA LEU A 205 -2.58 13.86 -9.24
C LEU A 205 -2.58 14.95 -8.15
N GLY A 206 -2.19 16.19 -8.51
CA GLY A 206 -2.24 17.36 -7.64
C GLY A 206 -0.91 17.75 -7.00
N ALA A 207 0.22 17.15 -7.41
CA ALA A 207 1.52 17.62 -6.94
C ALA A 207 1.90 18.95 -7.59
N GLU A 208 2.15 19.97 -6.76
CA GLU A 208 2.57 21.31 -7.24
C GLU A 208 4.05 21.33 -7.62
N ILE A 209 4.90 20.68 -6.82
CA ILE A 209 6.33 20.60 -7.02
C ILE A 209 6.71 19.14 -7.34
N VAL A 210 7.40 18.93 -8.47
CA VAL A 210 7.87 17.60 -8.88
C VAL A 210 9.34 17.68 -9.27
N VAL A 211 10.20 16.91 -8.58
CA VAL A 211 11.65 16.88 -8.77
C VAL A 211 12.08 15.49 -9.25
N ASP A 212 13.12 15.41 -10.08
CA ASP A 212 13.68 14.14 -10.51
C ASP A 212 14.37 13.43 -9.33
N ARG A 213 13.81 12.27 -8.92
CA ARG A 213 14.36 11.46 -7.83
C ARG A 213 15.77 10.93 -8.08
N ARG A 214 16.22 10.89 -9.35
CA ARG A 214 17.54 10.42 -9.77
C ARG A 214 18.59 11.51 -9.78
N SER A 215 18.18 12.79 -9.66
CA SER A 215 19.12 13.90 -9.55
C SER A 215 20.02 13.71 -8.31
N PRO A 216 21.32 13.88 -8.46
CA PRO A 216 22.23 13.87 -7.30
C PRO A 216 21.95 15.03 -6.33
N THR A 217 21.25 16.07 -6.80
CA THR A 217 20.83 17.24 -6.03
C THR A 217 19.36 17.21 -5.61
N ALA A 218 18.65 16.08 -5.81
CA ALA A 218 17.20 15.97 -5.60
C ALA A 218 16.72 16.53 -4.23
N VAL A 219 17.48 16.34 -3.16
CA VAL A 219 17.16 16.91 -1.84
C VAL A 219 17.27 18.44 -1.87
N ALA A 220 18.35 18.98 -2.40
CA ALA A 220 18.58 20.42 -2.48
C ALA A 220 17.56 21.08 -3.42
N ASP A 221 17.30 20.46 -4.57
CA ASP A 221 16.33 20.94 -5.56
C ASP A 221 14.92 21.01 -4.96
N LEU A 222 14.54 19.97 -4.22
CA LEU A 222 13.23 19.91 -3.56
C LEU A 222 13.10 20.98 -2.47
N VAL A 223 14.12 21.13 -1.63
CA VAL A 223 14.16 22.16 -0.56
C VAL A 223 14.11 23.56 -1.17
N ALA A 224 14.88 23.82 -2.22
CA ALA A 224 14.89 25.12 -2.92
C ALA A 224 13.52 25.42 -3.56
N ALA A 225 12.85 24.41 -4.16
CA ALA A 225 11.54 24.59 -4.76
C ALA A 225 10.41 24.80 -3.72
N ILE A 226 10.53 24.24 -2.53
CA ILE A 226 9.60 24.47 -1.40
C ILE A 226 9.77 25.90 -0.86
N GLY A 227 10.99 26.44 -0.84
CA GLY A 227 11.31 27.75 -0.30
C GLY A 227 11.01 27.85 1.18
N ASP A 228 10.42 28.99 1.61
CA ASP A 228 10.10 29.28 3.00
C ASP A 228 8.78 28.67 3.51
N ALA A 229 8.11 27.85 2.69
CA ALA A 229 6.85 27.24 3.08
C ALA A 229 7.05 26.21 4.22
N GLU A 230 6.16 26.25 5.20
CA GLU A 230 6.17 25.27 6.30
C GLU A 230 5.89 23.86 5.78
N VAL A 231 6.76 22.89 6.11
CA VAL A 231 6.58 21.48 5.77
C VAL A 231 5.88 20.75 6.91
N ALA A 232 4.67 20.27 6.65
CA ALA A 232 3.84 19.51 7.59
C ALA A 232 4.43 18.15 7.96
N GLY A 233 5.15 17.54 7.03
CA GLY A 233 5.81 16.26 7.21
C GLY A 233 6.24 15.63 5.88
N VAL A 234 6.93 14.49 5.98
CA VAL A 234 7.50 13.77 4.83
C VAL A 234 7.03 12.33 4.84
N VAL A 235 6.55 11.83 3.69
CA VAL A 235 6.27 10.41 3.43
C VAL A 235 7.36 9.85 2.53
N ALA A 236 8.02 8.79 2.98
CA ALA A 236 9.12 8.13 2.28
C ALA A 236 8.66 6.79 1.69
N VAL A 237 8.63 6.66 0.36
CA VAL A 237 8.20 5.45 -0.32
C VAL A 237 9.29 4.95 -1.26
N GLY A 238 9.53 3.65 -1.22
CA GLY A 238 10.52 2.95 -2.02
C GLY A 238 11.86 2.74 -1.31
N THR A 239 12.58 1.72 -1.73
CA THR A 239 13.90 1.39 -1.19
C THR A 239 14.86 2.56 -1.36
N GLY A 240 15.60 2.90 -0.30
CA GLY A 240 16.55 4.02 -0.30
C GLY A 240 15.92 5.40 -0.11
N SER A 241 14.60 5.50 0.12
CA SER A 241 13.91 6.78 0.35
C SER A 241 14.12 7.38 1.74
N ALA A 242 14.50 6.56 2.72
CA ALA A 242 14.54 6.96 4.12
C ALA A 242 15.57 8.08 4.40
N GLU A 243 16.82 7.92 3.92
CA GLU A 243 17.88 8.90 4.12
C GLU A 243 17.58 10.26 3.50
N PRO A 244 17.22 10.35 2.20
CA PRO A 244 16.89 11.65 1.61
C PRO A 244 15.63 12.28 2.23
N SER A 245 14.64 11.50 2.62
CA SER A 245 13.44 12.02 3.30
C SER A 245 13.76 12.63 4.67
N VAL A 246 14.62 11.99 5.46
CA VAL A 246 15.11 12.57 6.72
C VAL A 246 15.97 13.80 6.45
N ALA A 247 16.78 13.82 5.37
CA ALA A 247 17.56 15.00 4.99
C ALA A 247 16.66 16.19 4.61
N VAL A 248 15.59 15.96 3.83
CA VAL A 248 14.58 16.98 3.53
C VAL A 248 13.93 17.49 4.82
N ALA A 249 13.49 16.59 5.71
CA ALA A 249 12.87 17.00 6.98
C ALA A 249 13.79 17.86 7.83
N ILE A 250 15.08 17.51 7.92
CA ILE A 250 16.07 18.32 8.65
C ILE A 250 16.25 19.70 8.02
N ALA A 251 16.35 19.75 6.68
CA ALA A 251 16.60 21.00 5.96
C ALA A 251 15.39 21.96 6.00
N THR A 252 14.16 21.44 6.04
CA THR A 252 12.91 22.20 6.06
C THR A 252 12.34 22.42 7.47
N GLY A 253 12.95 21.87 8.52
CA GLY A 253 12.44 21.93 9.88
C GLY A 253 11.23 21.02 10.15
N ALA A 254 10.86 20.13 9.25
CA ALA A 254 9.77 19.18 9.47
C ALA A 254 10.11 18.19 10.59
N SER A 255 9.22 18.00 11.54
CA SER A 255 9.45 17.16 12.72
C SER A 255 9.08 15.70 12.55
N ARG A 256 8.40 15.33 11.46
CA ARG A 256 7.84 13.96 11.25
C ARG A 256 8.15 13.40 9.87
N VAL A 257 8.58 12.13 9.85
CA VAL A 257 8.80 11.35 8.63
C VAL A 257 8.13 10.00 8.78
N ALA A 258 7.22 9.66 7.86
CA ALA A 258 6.58 8.36 7.76
C ALA A 258 7.32 7.51 6.73
N LEU A 259 7.89 6.38 7.15
CA LEU A 259 8.69 5.48 6.33
C LEU A 259 7.84 4.30 5.86
N ALA A 260 7.36 4.33 4.62
CA ALA A 260 6.50 3.28 4.07
C ALA A 260 7.27 2.13 3.37
N SER A 261 8.59 2.15 3.43
CA SER A 261 9.43 1.10 2.84
C SER A 261 10.69 0.87 3.68
N PRO A 262 11.23 -0.36 3.72
CA PRO A 262 12.48 -0.63 4.41
C PRO A 262 13.65 0.06 3.72
N SER A 263 14.68 0.42 4.48
CA SER A 263 15.90 1.07 3.98
C SER A 263 16.75 0.17 3.07
N VAL A 264 16.54 -1.14 3.12
CA VAL A 264 17.30 -2.15 2.37
C VAL A 264 16.34 -3.09 1.63
N SER A 265 16.69 -3.44 0.39
CA SER A 265 15.94 -4.44 -0.38
C SER A 265 16.20 -5.84 0.15
N PHE A 266 15.14 -6.63 0.28
CA PHE A 266 15.22 -8.06 0.61
C PHE A 266 15.51 -8.94 -0.62
N GLY A 267 15.48 -8.41 -1.84
CA GLY A 267 15.75 -9.15 -3.06
C GLY A 267 17.18 -9.74 -3.16
N SER A 268 18.12 -9.25 -2.32
CA SER A 268 19.47 -9.85 -2.21
C SER A 268 19.53 -11.09 -1.31
N LEU A 269 18.45 -11.43 -0.61
CA LEU A 269 18.38 -12.63 0.22
C LEU A 269 18.16 -13.87 -0.65
N PRO A 270 18.69 -15.05 -0.23
CA PRO A 270 18.35 -16.30 -0.89
C PRO A 270 16.85 -16.58 -0.78
N ARG A 271 16.26 -17.10 -1.84
CA ARG A 271 14.87 -17.52 -1.87
C ARG A 271 14.61 -18.59 -0.79
N GLY A 272 13.50 -18.48 -0.07
CA GLY A 272 13.13 -19.37 1.03
C GLY A 272 13.73 -19.00 2.39
N GLY A 273 14.37 -17.82 2.51
CA GLY A 273 14.77 -17.27 3.81
C GLY A 273 15.86 -18.06 4.55
N ARG A 274 16.72 -18.82 3.84
CA ARG A 274 17.78 -19.63 4.47
C ARG A 274 18.78 -18.75 5.23
N PHE A 275 18.99 -19.10 6.49
CA PHE A 275 20.03 -18.48 7.31
C PHE A 275 21.42 -18.80 6.74
N GLY A 276 22.22 -17.77 6.45
CA GLY A 276 23.57 -17.90 5.90
C GLY A 276 24.28 -16.56 5.93
N ALA A 277 25.51 -16.52 5.42
CA ALA A 277 26.34 -15.30 5.44
C ALA A 277 25.67 -14.10 4.73
N ALA A 278 24.93 -14.34 3.64
CA ALA A 278 24.18 -13.31 2.95
C ALA A 278 23.07 -12.72 3.82
N PHE A 279 22.32 -13.58 4.53
CA PHE A 279 21.29 -13.14 5.47
C PHE A 279 21.88 -12.28 6.59
N VAL A 280 22.93 -12.76 7.28
CA VAL A 280 23.59 -12.03 8.36
C VAL A 280 24.09 -10.67 7.87
N ARG A 281 24.74 -10.62 6.70
CA ARG A 281 25.23 -9.38 6.10
C ARG A 281 24.09 -8.40 5.79
N THR A 282 22.99 -8.87 5.19
CA THR A 282 21.84 -8.01 4.86
C THR A 282 21.17 -7.48 6.12
N MET A 283 20.95 -8.33 7.13
CA MET A 283 20.37 -7.92 8.40
C MET A 283 21.27 -6.95 9.17
N SER A 284 22.58 -7.19 9.21
CA SER A 284 23.53 -6.26 9.84
C SER A 284 23.51 -4.89 9.15
N ARG A 285 23.46 -4.85 7.82
CA ARG A 285 23.32 -3.59 7.07
C ARG A 285 22.00 -2.88 7.36
N LEU A 286 20.89 -3.63 7.40
CA LEU A 286 19.57 -3.07 7.71
C LEU A 286 19.56 -2.45 9.11
N VAL A 287 20.08 -3.17 10.12
CA VAL A 287 20.15 -2.68 11.50
C VAL A 287 21.07 -1.44 11.59
N ALA A 288 22.26 -1.50 11.01
CA ALA A 288 23.22 -0.38 11.04
C ALA A 288 22.64 0.86 10.34
N ALA A 289 22.05 0.71 9.16
CA ALA A 289 21.39 1.80 8.43
C ALA A 289 20.25 2.41 9.24
N ASN A 290 19.40 1.57 9.83
CA ASN A 290 18.29 2.05 10.64
C ASN A 290 18.76 2.76 11.91
N VAL A 291 19.72 2.21 12.65
CA VAL A 291 20.30 2.85 13.84
C VAL A 291 20.91 4.21 13.49
N SER A 292 21.72 4.26 12.43
CA SER A 292 22.33 5.50 11.95
C SER A 292 21.28 6.55 11.57
N LEU A 293 20.25 6.14 10.81
CA LEU A 293 19.13 7.00 10.40
C LEU A 293 18.40 7.57 11.62
N GLN A 294 18.03 6.69 12.58
CA GLN A 294 17.29 7.08 13.77
C GLN A 294 18.11 8.02 14.67
N LEU A 295 19.40 7.77 14.84
CA LEU A 295 20.27 8.65 15.62
C LEU A 295 20.39 10.03 14.96
N ARG A 296 20.60 10.09 13.65
CA ARG A 296 20.69 11.34 12.89
C ARG A 296 19.36 12.13 12.97
N ALA A 297 18.24 11.46 12.75
CA ALA A 297 16.90 12.07 12.83
C ALA A 297 16.64 12.65 14.23
N ARG A 298 16.84 11.86 15.29
CA ARG A 298 16.60 12.27 16.68
C ARG A 298 17.47 13.46 17.12
N ARG A 299 18.76 13.48 16.73
CA ARG A 299 19.67 14.61 17.04
C ARG A 299 19.22 15.92 16.41
N ARG A 300 18.39 15.87 15.40
CA ARG A 300 17.82 17.04 14.69
C ARG A 300 16.34 17.26 14.96
N GLY A 301 15.78 16.63 15.99
CA GLY A 301 14.38 16.78 16.37
C GLY A 301 13.36 16.10 15.44
N VAL A 302 13.84 15.27 14.49
CA VAL A 302 12.98 14.56 13.55
C VAL A 302 12.58 13.19 14.10
N ARG A 303 11.29 12.89 14.07
CA ARG A 303 10.71 11.59 14.40
C ARG A 303 10.45 10.81 13.10
N ALA A 304 11.27 9.84 12.81
CA ALA A 304 11.10 8.93 11.66
C ALA A 304 10.51 7.60 12.14
N ARG A 305 9.32 7.21 11.62
CA ARG A 305 8.64 5.98 12.00
C ARG A 305 8.26 5.14 10.79
N TYR A 306 8.42 3.81 10.91
CA TYR A 306 7.94 2.89 9.90
C TYR A 306 6.41 2.78 9.95
N VAL A 307 5.80 2.79 8.78
CA VAL A 307 4.36 2.62 8.58
C VAL A 307 4.04 1.15 8.44
N TRP A 308 3.03 0.70 9.16
CA TRP A 308 2.38 -0.58 8.94
C TRP A 308 0.95 -0.30 8.46
N GLY A 309 0.70 -0.49 7.16
CA GLY A 309 -0.52 -0.02 6.50
C GLY A 309 -1.81 -0.57 7.11
N SER A 310 -1.80 -1.81 7.57
CA SER A 310 -2.96 -2.45 8.19
C SER A 310 -3.26 -1.98 9.62
N SER A 311 -2.40 -1.17 10.23
CA SER A 311 -2.68 -0.63 11.58
C SER A 311 -3.96 0.21 11.64
N LEU A 312 -4.41 0.75 10.50
CA LEU A 312 -5.69 1.44 10.38
C LEU A 312 -6.92 0.57 10.72
N MET A 313 -6.80 -0.75 10.70
CA MET A 313 -7.88 -1.68 11.08
C MET A 313 -8.43 -1.46 12.49
N THR A 314 -7.65 -0.86 13.37
CA THR A 314 -7.94 -0.74 14.81
C THR A 314 -8.02 0.69 15.30
N ASN A 315 -8.07 1.67 14.39
CA ASN A 315 -8.13 3.09 14.72
C ASN A 315 -9.07 3.87 13.80
N GLU A 316 -9.19 5.17 14.03
CA GLU A 316 -10.09 6.08 13.31
C GLU A 316 -9.79 6.25 11.82
N VAL A 317 -8.57 5.94 11.37
CA VAL A 317 -8.17 6.12 9.97
C VAL A 317 -8.87 5.12 9.05
N GLY A 318 -9.16 3.91 9.54
CA GLY A 318 -9.88 2.90 8.74
C GLY A 318 -11.26 3.35 8.31
N PRO A 319 -12.18 3.63 9.24
CA PRO A 319 -13.51 4.14 8.91
C PRO A 319 -13.47 5.46 8.13
N MET A 320 -12.63 6.40 8.51
CA MET A 320 -12.45 7.67 7.79
C MET A 320 -12.12 7.44 6.31
N LEU A 321 -11.19 6.50 6.03
CA LEU A 321 -10.77 6.23 4.65
C LEU A 321 -11.86 5.44 3.89
N TRP A 322 -12.25 4.28 4.42
CA TRP A 322 -13.04 3.29 3.70
C TRP A 322 -14.55 3.54 3.73
N SER A 323 -15.04 4.26 4.76
CA SER A 323 -16.46 4.56 4.89
C SER A 323 -16.81 5.98 4.49
N ASP A 324 -15.97 6.96 4.89
CA ASP A 324 -16.33 8.37 4.75
C ASP A 324 -15.73 8.99 3.48
N HIS A 325 -14.44 8.71 3.17
CA HIS A 325 -13.73 9.40 2.09
C HIS A 325 -13.84 8.68 0.74
N LEU A 326 -13.36 7.42 0.64
CA LEU A 326 -13.22 6.73 -0.65
C LEU A 326 -14.52 6.57 -1.44
N PRO A 327 -15.67 6.21 -0.84
CA PRO A 327 -16.89 6.01 -1.60
C PRO A 327 -17.30 7.25 -2.41
N ALA A 328 -17.34 8.40 -1.77
CA ALA A 328 -17.69 9.66 -2.41
C ALA A 328 -16.58 10.13 -3.36
N ALA A 329 -15.32 10.04 -2.94
CA ALA A 329 -14.18 10.50 -3.74
C ALA A 329 -14.00 9.72 -5.05
N LEU A 330 -14.25 8.40 -5.05
CA LEU A 330 -14.24 7.57 -6.26
C LEU A 330 -15.45 7.87 -7.16
N ALA A 331 -16.65 8.03 -6.58
CA ALA A 331 -17.86 8.32 -7.33
C ALA A 331 -17.80 9.68 -8.06
N GLU A 332 -17.17 10.66 -7.45
CA GLU A 332 -17.03 12.01 -7.97
C GLU A 332 -15.72 12.23 -8.76
N GLY A 333 -14.87 11.22 -8.87
CA GLY A 333 -13.58 11.32 -9.57
C GLY A 333 -12.54 12.19 -8.88
N ARG A 334 -12.73 12.53 -7.60
CA ARG A 334 -11.79 13.32 -6.78
C ARG A 334 -10.59 12.48 -6.31
N HIS A 335 -10.73 11.16 -6.27
CA HIS A 335 -9.64 10.22 -6.07
C HIS A 335 -9.59 9.26 -7.25
N VAL A 336 -8.53 9.31 -8.03
CA VAL A 336 -8.35 8.45 -9.19
C VAL A 336 -7.53 7.21 -8.85
N CYS A 337 -7.85 6.10 -9.50
CA CYS A 337 -7.13 4.84 -9.35
C CYS A 337 -5.71 4.99 -9.90
N ALA A 338 -4.72 5.02 -9.02
CA ALA A 338 -3.32 5.23 -9.37
C ALA A 338 -2.39 4.34 -8.50
N PRO A 339 -1.28 3.83 -9.12
CA PRO A 339 -0.92 3.94 -10.53
C PRO A 339 -1.87 3.16 -11.44
N GLU A 340 -1.76 3.34 -12.75
CA GLU A 340 -2.57 2.59 -13.71
C GLU A 340 -2.38 1.07 -13.57
N ALA A 341 -3.46 0.33 -13.73
CA ALA A 341 -3.43 -1.12 -13.78
C ALA A 341 -2.71 -1.61 -15.04
N GLU A 342 -1.91 -2.65 -14.87
CA GLU A 342 -1.35 -3.46 -15.95
C GLU A 342 -1.83 -4.89 -15.77
N VAL A 343 -2.78 -5.33 -16.61
CA VAL A 343 -3.33 -6.68 -16.55
C VAL A 343 -2.29 -7.67 -17.09
N VAL A 344 -1.87 -8.59 -16.22
CA VAL A 344 -0.87 -9.61 -16.55
C VAL A 344 -1.52 -10.77 -17.29
N GLY A 345 -2.75 -11.11 -16.92
CA GLY A 345 -3.52 -12.20 -17.52
C GLY A 345 -4.76 -12.52 -16.70
N GLU A 346 -5.38 -13.66 -17.02
CA GLU A 346 -6.60 -14.15 -16.38
C GLU A 346 -6.35 -15.54 -15.75
N GLY A 347 -6.91 -15.78 -14.56
CA GLY A 347 -6.76 -17.00 -13.78
C GLY A 347 -5.73 -16.90 -12.68
N LEU A 348 -5.93 -17.68 -11.61
CA LEU A 348 -5.07 -17.69 -10.41
C LEU A 348 -3.61 -18.05 -10.71
N GLU A 349 -3.36 -18.78 -11.78
CA GLU A 349 -2.02 -19.16 -12.27
C GLU A 349 -1.19 -17.94 -12.64
N GLN A 350 -1.83 -16.85 -13.07
CA GLN A 350 -1.17 -15.60 -13.45
C GLN A 350 -0.66 -14.80 -12.23
N VAL A 351 -1.08 -15.14 -11.01
CA VAL A 351 -0.58 -14.47 -9.80
C VAL A 351 0.93 -14.70 -9.63
N GLN A 352 1.43 -15.93 -9.90
CA GLN A 352 2.87 -16.18 -9.86
C GLN A 352 3.61 -15.36 -10.92
N VAL A 353 3.09 -15.29 -12.14
CA VAL A 353 3.67 -14.48 -13.22
C VAL A 353 3.74 -13.01 -12.82
N ALA A 354 2.68 -12.49 -12.17
CA ALA A 354 2.64 -11.11 -11.70
C ALA A 354 3.70 -10.86 -10.59
N LEU A 355 3.90 -11.80 -9.67
CA LEU A 355 4.95 -11.69 -8.63
C LEU A 355 6.36 -11.71 -9.24
N ASP A 356 6.61 -12.57 -10.24
CA ASP A 356 7.90 -12.62 -10.91
C ASP A 356 8.20 -11.31 -11.66
N ARG A 357 7.23 -10.76 -12.39
CA ARG A 357 7.35 -9.44 -13.04
C ARG A 357 7.55 -8.30 -12.04
N LEU A 358 6.91 -8.38 -10.86
CA LEU A 358 7.09 -7.38 -9.80
C LEU A 358 8.56 -7.34 -9.33
N ARG A 359 9.25 -8.48 -9.26
CA ARG A 359 10.68 -8.57 -8.89
C ARG A 359 11.61 -7.96 -9.96
N GLU A 360 11.27 -8.08 -11.23
CA GLU A 360 12.00 -7.46 -12.34
C GLU A 360 11.91 -5.93 -12.27
N GLY A 361 10.91 -5.42 -11.59
CA GLY A 361 10.67 -3.99 -11.36
C GLY A 361 9.61 -3.43 -12.29
N VAL A 362 8.72 -2.64 -11.69
CA VAL A 362 7.61 -1.98 -12.37
C VAL A 362 7.67 -0.48 -12.09
N SER A 363 7.41 0.35 -13.10
CA SER A 363 7.43 1.81 -12.95
C SER A 363 6.05 2.41 -13.24
N ALA A 364 5.48 3.07 -12.24
CA ALA A 364 4.19 3.76 -12.33
C ALA A 364 3.05 2.89 -12.88
N ARG A 365 3.10 1.60 -12.60
CA ARG A 365 2.06 0.60 -12.92
C ARG A 365 1.81 -0.28 -11.70
N LYS A 366 0.62 -0.86 -11.64
CA LYS A 366 0.25 -1.90 -10.68
C LYS A 366 -0.13 -3.16 -11.45
N LEU A 367 0.53 -4.28 -11.13
CA LEU A 367 0.25 -5.55 -11.79
C LEU A 367 -1.03 -6.16 -11.24
N VAL A 368 -1.94 -6.50 -12.13
CA VAL A 368 -3.30 -6.97 -11.85
C VAL A 368 -3.54 -8.28 -12.56
N VAL A 369 -4.26 -9.17 -11.91
CA VAL A 369 -4.73 -10.45 -12.48
C VAL A 369 -6.26 -10.47 -12.41
N LEU A 370 -6.91 -10.83 -13.51
CA LEU A 370 -8.36 -11.05 -13.58
C LEU A 370 -8.71 -12.47 -13.14
N LEU A 371 -9.89 -12.64 -12.49
CA LEU A 371 -10.37 -13.96 -12.03
C LEU A 371 -11.81 -14.23 -12.48
#